data_1486de1bf530debc17747ffaa6424146
#
_entry.id   1486de1bf530debc17747ffaa6424146
#
_cell.length_a   1.000
_cell.length_b   1.000
_cell.length_c   1.000
_cell.angle_alpha   90.00
_cell.angle_beta   90.00
_cell.angle_gamma   90.00
#
_symmetry.space_group_name_H-M   'P 1'
#
loop_
_entity.id
_entity.type
_entity.pdbx_description
1 polymer ?
#
loop_
_entity_poly.entity_id
_entity_poly.type
_entity_poly.pdbx_seq_one_letter_code
_entity_poly.pdbx_strand_id
1 'polypeptide(L)'
;MDSTLISARRNEETPSLNRARRAALGSFAGAVVDWYDFLLYGITAALVFNREFFPQISPAMGTLAAFATFGVGFLFRPLGGIIFGHFGDRLGRKRMLMLTVWMMGIATALIGILPSFASIGWWAPVLLVTLRAIQGFAVGGEWGGAALLSVESAPKNKKAFYSSGVQVGYGVGLLLSTGLVSLISQLTTDEQFLSWGWRIPFIFSIVLVVVALWIRNGMEESAEFERQQREKPVAKKRLPVMEALVQHPGAFLKIIALRLCELLTMYIVTAFALNYSTQNLGLPRELFLNIGLVVGGISCLTIPCFAWLADRFGRRPVYITGALIGTLSAWPFFMALEAQSVFWIVFFAIMLANIAHDMVVCVQQPMFTELFGASYRYSGAGVGYQVASVVGGGFTPFIAAALVTFSGGNWHSVAIYLLAGCLLSAATALLMKETAHS
;
A
#
# COMPACT_ATOMS: atom_id res chain seq x y z
N MET A 1 25.03 -45.15 7.43
CA MET A 1 23.85 -44.83 6.60
C MET A 1 23.24 -43.47 6.87
N ASP A 2 23.63 -42.77 7.95
CA ASP A 2 23.01 -41.51 8.35
C ASP A 2 23.65 -40.23 7.78
N SER A 3 24.94 -40.25 7.42
CA SER A 3 25.62 -39.02 6.99
C SER A 3 25.28 -38.58 5.56
N THR A 4 24.93 -39.53 4.70
CA THR A 4 24.52 -39.24 3.30
C THR A 4 23.09 -38.71 3.22
N LEU A 5 22.21 -39.17 4.12
CA LEU A 5 20.83 -38.65 4.19
C LEU A 5 20.77 -37.24 4.79
N ILE A 6 21.66 -36.93 5.74
CA ILE A 6 21.75 -35.62 6.35
C ILE A 6 22.36 -34.61 5.37
N SER A 7 23.36 -35.02 4.55
CA SER A 7 23.93 -34.15 3.52
C SER A 7 22.97 -33.90 2.35
N ALA A 8 22.17 -34.91 1.96
CA ALA A 8 21.14 -34.77 0.94
C ALA A 8 20.02 -33.83 1.41
N ARG A 9 19.58 -33.95 2.66
CA ARG A 9 18.59 -33.00 3.24
C ARG A 9 19.13 -31.57 3.35
N ARG A 10 20.40 -31.39 3.73
CA ARG A 10 21.04 -30.08 3.75
C ARG A 10 21.15 -29.45 2.37
N ASN A 11 21.42 -30.22 1.34
CA ASN A 11 21.52 -29.74 -0.04
C ASN A 11 20.15 -29.41 -0.66
N GLU A 12 19.06 -30.03 -0.19
CA GLU A 12 17.70 -29.70 -0.62
C GLU A 12 17.13 -28.46 0.10
N GLU A 13 17.50 -28.24 1.36
CA GLU A 13 17.03 -27.08 2.15
C GLU A 13 17.71 -25.77 1.73
N THR A 14 18.99 -25.79 1.32
CA THR A 14 19.76 -24.59 0.97
C THR A 14 19.24 -23.88 -0.30
N PRO A 15 18.90 -24.55 -1.42
CA PRO A 15 18.30 -23.92 -2.59
C PRO A 15 16.90 -23.31 -2.30
N SER A 16 16.09 -23.97 -1.50
CA SER A 16 14.76 -23.52 -1.10
C SER A 16 14.83 -22.22 -0.27
N LEU A 17 15.78 -22.11 0.65
CA LEU A 17 15.96 -20.92 1.47
C LEU A 17 16.49 -19.73 0.64
N ASN A 18 17.41 -19.95 -0.29
CA ASN A 18 17.89 -18.92 -1.21
C ASN A 18 16.76 -18.43 -2.12
N ARG A 19 15.92 -19.31 -2.61
CA ARG A 19 14.74 -18.97 -3.40
C ARG A 19 13.77 -18.10 -2.60
N ALA A 20 13.50 -18.44 -1.34
CA ALA A 20 12.66 -17.67 -0.45
C ALA A 20 13.21 -16.25 -0.21
N ARG A 21 14.51 -16.12 0.02
CA ARG A 21 15.19 -14.82 0.19
C ARG A 21 15.14 -13.96 -1.06
N ARG A 22 15.38 -14.54 -2.24
CA ARG A 22 15.28 -13.82 -3.52
C ARG A 22 13.87 -13.38 -3.82
N ALA A 23 12.87 -14.22 -3.56
CA ALA A 23 11.46 -13.87 -3.71
C ALA A 23 11.06 -12.72 -2.78
N ALA A 24 11.47 -12.76 -1.51
CA ALA A 24 11.23 -11.70 -0.54
C ALA A 24 11.88 -10.38 -0.98
N LEU A 25 13.11 -10.41 -1.44
CA LEU A 25 13.84 -9.22 -1.90
C LEU A 25 13.23 -8.63 -3.18
N GLY A 26 12.86 -9.46 -4.15
CA GLY A 26 12.21 -9.01 -5.39
C GLY A 26 10.82 -8.42 -5.13
N SER A 27 10.04 -9.01 -4.25
CA SER A 27 8.75 -8.49 -3.82
C SER A 27 8.89 -7.17 -3.09
N PHE A 28 9.87 -7.06 -2.20
CA PHE A 28 10.22 -5.82 -1.50
C PHE A 28 10.58 -4.70 -2.47
N ALA A 29 11.45 -4.96 -3.44
CA ALA A 29 11.91 -3.96 -4.39
C ALA A 29 10.76 -3.36 -5.21
N GLY A 30 9.87 -4.20 -5.71
CA GLY A 30 8.69 -3.74 -6.45
C GLY A 30 7.70 -2.99 -5.55
N ALA A 31 7.51 -3.45 -4.33
CA ALA A 31 6.66 -2.78 -3.36
C ALA A 31 7.18 -1.38 -3.02
N VAL A 32 8.49 -1.19 -2.92
CA VAL A 32 9.10 0.15 -2.71
C VAL A 32 8.69 1.11 -3.83
N VAL A 33 8.79 0.68 -5.08
CA VAL A 33 8.41 1.52 -6.23
C VAL A 33 6.92 1.90 -6.14
N ASP A 34 6.06 0.92 -5.92
CA ASP A 34 4.61 1.14 -5.89
C ASP A 34 4.20 2.07 -4.74
N TRP A 35 4.72 1.83 -3.54
CA TRP A 35 4.43 2.68 -2.38
C TRP A 35 5.03 4.08 -2.52
N TYR A 36 6.24 4.17 -3.06
CA TYR A 36 6.85 5.46 -3.36
C TYR A 36 5.94 6.30 -4.27
N ASP A 37 5.50 5.73 -5.36
CA ASP A 37 4.71 6.41 -6.37
C ASP A 37 3.34 6.83 -5.83
N PHE A 38 2.65 5.95 -5.12
CA PHE A 38 1.34 6.26 -4.54
C PHE A 38 1.41 7.24 -3.37
N LEU A 39 2.37 7.09 -2.49
CA LEU A 39 2.54 8.03 -1.37
C LEU A 39 3.00 9.39 -1.84
N LEU A 40 3.88 9.45 -2.84
CA LEU A 40 4.30 10.69 -3.47
C LEU A 40 3.11 11.43 -4.09
N TYR A 41 2.24 10.71 -4.79
CA TYR A 41 1.02 11.31 -5.35
C TYR A 41 0.13 11.88 -4.24
N GLY A 42 -0.07 11.16 -3.15
CA GLY A 42 -0.86 11.63 -2.01
C GLY A 42 -0.28 12.88 -1.37
N ILE A 43 1.03 12.94 -1.17
CA ILE A 43 1.74 14.11 -0.63
C ILE A 43 1.58 15.32 -1.58
N THR A 44 1.78 15.10 -2.87
CA THR A 44 1.70 16.16 -3.87
C THR A 44 0.27 16.64 -4.09
N ALA A 45 -0.72 15.75 -4.04
CA ALA A 45 -2.13 16.12 -4.05
C ALA A 45 -2.50 17.00 -2.84
N ALA A 46 -1.94 16.67 -1.67
CA ALA A 46 -2.18 17.44 -0.46
C ALA A 46 -1.57 18.85 -0.50
N LEU A 47 -0.45 19.05 -1.20
CA LEU A 47 0.33 20.29 -1.15
C LEU A 47 0.27 21.15 -2.42
N VAL A 48 0.14 20.53 -3.61
CA VAL A 48 0.44 21.20 -4.88
C VAL A 48 -0.70 21.14 -5.90
N PHE A 49 -1.38 20.01 -6.06
CA PHE A 49 -2.24 19.78 -7.21
C PHE A 49 -3.48 20.67 -7.27
N ASN A 50 -3.98 21.15 -6.14
CA ASN A 50 -5.06 22.14 -6.13
C ASN A 50 -4.68 23.43 -6.87
N ARG A 51 -3.44 23.86 -6.75
CA ARG A 51 -2.91 25.08 -7.41
C ARG A 51 -2.50 24.83 -8.86
N GLU A 52 -1.81 23.74 -9.13
CA GLU A 52 -1.20 23.47 -10.44
C GLU A 52 -2.19 22.93 -11.48
N PHE A 53 -3.19 22.16 -11.04
CA PHE A 53 -4.12 21.49 -11.94
C PHE A 53 -5.57 21.97 -11.81
N PHE A 54 -5.93 22.61 -10.70
CA PHE A 54 -7.29 23.10 -10.45
C PHE A 54 -7.34 24.54 -9.95
N PRO A 55 -6.65 25.51 -10.64
CA PRO A 55 -6.61 26.89 -10.17
C PRO A 55 -7.92 27.67 -10.40
N GLN A 56 -8.83 27.16 -11.23
CA GLN A 56 -10.08 27.83 -11.61
C GLN A 56 -11.21 27.69 -10.58
N ILE A 57 -11.03 26.84 -9.57
CA ILE A 57 -12.02 26.60 -8.52
C ILE A 57 -11.48 27.06 -7.16
N SER A 58 -12.35 27.16 -6.15
CA SER A 58 -11.93 27.58 -4.82
C SER A 58 -10.88 26.63 -4.23
N PRO A 59 -9.98 27.11 -3.34
CA PRO A 59 -8.94 26.25 -2.75
C PRO A 59 -9.51 24.99 -2.07
N ALA A 60 -10.64 25.10 -1.38
CA ALA A 60 -11.27 23.92 -0.75
C ALA A 60 -11.77 22.90 -1.79
N MET A 61 -12.42 23.38 -2.86
CA MET A 61 -12.88 22.51 -3.95
C MET A 61 -11.72 21.96 -4.77
N GLY A 62 -10.63 22.73 -4.92
CA GLY A 62 -9.38 22.28 -5.54
C GLY A 62 -8.72 21.15 -4.77
N THR A 63 -8.72 21.20 -3.46
CA THR A 63 -8.25 20.13 -2.58
C THR A 63 -9.11 18.86 -2.75
N LEU A 64 -10.44 19.00 -2.78
CA LEU A 64 -11.33 17.88 -3.03
C LEU A 64 -11.08 17.26 -4.40
N ALA A 65 -10.91 18.07 -5.44
CA ALA A 65 -10.59 17.58 -6.79
C ALA A 65 -9.25 16.84 -6.82
N ALA A 66 -8.21 17.35 -6.18
CA ALA A 66 -6.89 16.70 -6.09
C ALA A 66 -6.98 15.34 -5.39
N PHE A 67 -7.70 15.26 -4.28
CA PHE A 67 -7.92 13.97 -3.59
C PHE A 67 -8.86 13.03 -4.36
N ALA A 68 -9.77 13.55 -5.15
CA ALA A 68 -10.58 12.74 -6.07
C ALA A 68 -9.70 12.07 -7.14
N THR A 69 -8.73 12.79 -7.71
CA THR A 69 -7.76 12.18 -8.65
C THR A 69 -6.91 11.12 -7.97
N PHE A 70 -6.53 11.31 -6.73
CA PHE A 70 -5.86 10.28 -5.92
C PHE A 70 -6.72 9.01 -5.84
N GLY A 71 -8.01 9.15 -5.54
CA GLY A 71 -8.96 8.05 -5.47
C GLY A 71 -9.18 7.33 -6.80
N VAL A 72 -9.12 8.04 -7.92
CA VAL A 72 -9.29 7.45 -9.27
C VAL A 72 -8.28 6.34 -9.53
N GLY A 73 -7.03 6.51 -9.07
CA GLY A 73 -6.03 5.45 -9.21
C GLY A 73 -6.45 4.13 -8.56
N PHE A 74 -7.21 4.18 -7.51
CA PHE A 74 -7.71 2.98 -6.83
C PHE A 74 -8.85 2.29 -7.59
N LEU A 75 -9.64 3.03 -8.37
CA LEU A 75 -10.74 2.43 -9.17
C LEU A 75 -10.25 1.42 -10.20
N PHE A 76 -9.06 1.62 -10.73
CA PHE A 76 -8.46 0.74 -11.75
C PHE A 76 -7.66 -0.41 -11.16
N ARG A 77 -7.43 -0.44 -9.86
CA ARG A 77 -6.70 -1.54 -9.19
C ARG A 77 -7.40 -2.90 -9.32
N PRO A 78 -8.72 -3.03 -9.10
CA PRO A 78 -9.40 -4.31 -9.28
C PRO A 78 -9.28 -4.84 -10.71
N LEU A 79 -9.39 -3.98 -11.72
CA LEU A 79 -9.20 -4.36 -13.11
C LEU A 79 -7.79 -4.87 -13.38
N GLY A 80 -6.77 -4.19 -12.85
CA GLY A 80 -5.38 -4.65 -12.91
C GLY A 80 -5.20 -5.99 -12.20
N GLY A 81 -5.81 -6.15 -11.02
CA GLY A 81 -5.80 -7.42 -10.29
C GLY A 81 -6.41 -8.57 -11.08
N ILE A 82 -7.51 -8.34 -11.78
CA ILE A 82 -8.16 -9.35 -12.65
C ILE A 82 -7.24 -9.70 -13.81
N ILE A 83 -6.75 -8.73 -14.56
CA ILE A 83 -5.96 -8.96 -15.79
C ILE A 83 -4.60 -9.57 -15.44
N PHE A 84 -3.85 -8.97 -14.53
CA PHE A 84 -2.54 -9.49 -14.13
C PHE A 84 -2.65 -10.81 -13.36
N GLY A 85 -3.72 -10.99 -12.58
CA GLY A 85 -4.00 -12.24 -11.91
C GLY A 85 -4.23 -13.39 -12.89
N HIS A 86 -5.03 -13.15 -13.92
CA HIS A 86 -5.30 -14.12 -14.97
C HIS A 86 -4.02 -14.54 -15.69
N PHE A 87 -3.21 -13.58 -16.16
CA PHE A 87 -1.97 -13.88 -16.85
C PHE A 87 -0.88 -14.39 -15.91
N GLY A 88 -0.86 -13.93 -14.64
CA GLY A 88 0.07 -14.43 -13.63
C GLY A 88 -0.18 -15.88 -13.25
N ASP A 89 -1.44 -16.32 -13.23
CA ASP A 89 -1.80 -17.73 -13.00
C ASP A 89 -1.49 -18.62 -14.21
N ARG A 90 -1.36 -18.05 -15.41
CA ARG A 90 -1.07 -18.78 -16.67
C ARG A 90 0.39 -18.67 -17.14
N LEU A 91 0.96 -17.46 -17.12
CA LEU A 91 2.28 -17.15 -17.70
C LEU A 91 3.38 -17.01 -16.66
N GLY A 92 3.04 -16.96 -15.38
CA GLY A 92 3.99 -16.83 -14.30
C GLY A 92 3.93 -15.49 -13.57
N ARG A 93 4.24 -15.53 -12.27
CA ARG A 93 4.19 -14.36 -11.39
C ARG A 93 5.32 -13.37 -11.72
N LYS A 94 6.52 -13.88 -12.01
CA LYS A 94 7.69 -13.04 -12.29
C LYS A 94 7.51 -12.09 -13.46
N ARG A 95 6.98 -12.60 -14.60
CA ARG A 95 6.75 -11.76 -15.80
C ARG A 95 5.78 -10.62 -15.52
N MET A 96 4.69 -10.92 -14.82
CA MET A 96 3.67 -9.94 -14.48
C MET A 96 4.22 -8.89 -13.52
N LEU A 97 5.00 -9.31 -12.54
CA LEU A 97 5.64 -8.39 -11.58
C LEU A 97 6.65 -7.46 -12.26
N MET A 98 7.39 -7.93 -13.26
CA MET A 98 8.31 -7.07 -14.01
C MET A 98 7.54 -6.05 -14.86
N LEU A 99 6.47 -6.47 -15.51
CA LEU A 99 5.64 -5.59 -16.34
C LEU A 99 4.96 -4.49 -15.50
N THR A 100 4.44 -4.83 -14.31
CA THR A 100 3.80 -3.85 -13.42
C THR A 100 4.77 -2.76 -12.98
N VAL A 101 6.01 -3.11 -12.66
CA VAL A 101 7.04 -2.13 -12.28
C VAL A 101 7.35 -1.18 -13.42
N TRP A 102 7.48 -1.69 -14.65
CA TRP A 102 7.69 -0.87 -15.84
C TRP A 102 6.56 0.14 -16.04
N MET A 103 5.32 -0.33 -16.04
CA MET A 103 4.15 0.53 -16.25
C MET A 103 4.03 1.59 -15.17
N MET A 104 4.23 1.20 -13.92
CA MET A 104 4.13 2.11 -12.77
C MET A 104 5.16 3.23 -12.86
N GLY A 105 6.42 2.88 -13.08
CA GLY A 105 7.50 3.86 -13.13
C GLY A 105 7.39 4.82 -14.31
N ILE A 106 7.00 4.33 -15.49
CA ILE A 106 6.80 5.20 -16.66
C ILE A 106 5.65 6.18 -16.41
N ALA A 107 4.53 5.71 -15.88
CA ALA A 107 3.38 6.58 -15.59
C ALA A 107 3.75 7.67 -14.56
N THR A 108 4.48 7.31 -13.51
CA THR A 108 4.92 8.25 -12.49
C THR A 108 5.88 9.30 -13.05
N ALA A 109 6.85 8.90 -13.85
CA ALA A 109 7.78 9.81 -14.50
C ALA A 109 7.05 10.80 -15.43
N LEU A 110 6.05 10.33 -16.19
CA LEU A 110 5.24 11.18 -17.05
C LEU A 110 4.41 12.20 -16.27
N ILE A 111 3.93 11.87 -15.08
CA ILE A 111 3.29 12.85 -14.20
C ILE A 111 4.26 13.98 -13.84
N GLY A 112 5.52 13.65 -13.60
CA GLY A 112 6.56 14.62 -13.26
C GLY A 112 6.87 15.63 -14.37
N ILE A 113 6.62 15.30 -15.63
CA ILE A 113 6.83 16.19 -16.78
C ILE A 113 5.53 16.76 -17.34
N LEU A 114 4.40 16.48 -16.71
CA LEU A 114 3.08 16.92 -17.18
C LEU A 114 2.94 18.43 -17.07
N PRO A 115 2.57 19.14 -18.16
CA PRO A 115 2.34 20.58 -18.09
C PRO A 115 1.18 20.95 -17.16
N SER A 116 1.26 22.10 -16.52
CA SER A 116 0.23 22.60 -15.61
C SER A 116 -0.99 23.14 -16.36
N PHE A 117 -2.06 23.44 -15.61
CA PHE A 117 -3.27 24.06 -16.16
C PHE A 117 -2.95 25.38 -16.89
N ALA A 118 -2.01 26.18 -16.38
CA ALA A 118 -1.61 27.45 -17.00
C ALA A 118 -1.04 27.26 -18.42
N SER A 119 -0.43 26.10 -18.71
CA SER A 119 0.20 25.81 -20.01
C SER A 119 -0.76 25.18 -21.02
N ILE A 120 -1.59 24.23 -20.61
CA ILE A 120 -2.44 23.41 -21.52
C ILE A 120 -3.92 23.38 -21.15
N GLY A 121 -4.33 24.16 -20.14
CA GLY A 121 -5.73 24.26 -19.73
C GLY A 121 -6.27 22.93 -19.17
N TRP A 122 -7.50 22.61 -19.52
CA TRP A 122 -8.18 21.41 -19.03
C TRP A 122 -7.57 20.07 -19.48
N TRP A 123 -6.66 20.08 -20.46
CA TRP A 123 -5.90 18.89 -20.82
C TRP A 123 -4.99 18.42 -19.68
N ALA A 124 -4.52 19.33 -18.82
CA ALA A 124 -3.67 18.96 -17.69
C ALA A 124 -4.38 18.04 -16.69
N PRO A 125 -5.57 18.36 -16.16
CA PRO A 125 -6.33 17.44 -15.32
C PRO A 125 -6.68 16.12 -16.04
N VAL A 126 -7.05 16.15 -17.32
CA VAL A 126 -7.40 14.96 -18.08
C VAL A 126 -6.22 13.99 -18.19
N LEU A 127 -5.03 14.51 -18.54
CA LEU A 127 -3.81 13.70 -18.62
C LEU A 127 -3.38 13.20 -17.25
N LEU A 128 -3.52 14.00 -16.20
CA LEU A 128 -3.23 13.59 -14.83
C LEU A 128 -4.09 12.41 -14.41
N VAL A 129 -5.40 12.47 -14.65
CA VAL A 129 -6.35 11.37 -14.35
C VAL A 129 -6.00 10.11 -15.16
N THR A 130 -5.66 10.27 -16.44
CA THR A 130 -5.27 9.14 -17.31
C THR A 130 -4.01 8.45 -16.79
N LEU A 131 -2.98 9.20 -16.45
CA LEU A 131 -1.74 8.64 -15.89
C LEU A 131 -1.98 8.00 -14.52
N ARG A 132 -2.84 8.59 -13.70
CA ARG A 132 -3.24 8.04 -12.41
C ARG A 132 -3.99 6.71 -12.59
N ALA A 133 -4.85 6.61 -13.59
CA ALA A 133 -5.53 5.35 -13.93
C ALA A 133 -4.54 4.25 -14.33
N ILE A 134 -3.53 4.58 -15.12
CA ILE A 134 -2.46 3.65 -15.52
C ILE A 134 -1.67 3.18 -14.30
N GLN A 135 -1.32 4.07 -13.38
CA GLN A 135 -0.67 3.71 -12.12
C GLN A 135 -1.51 2.71 -11.32
N GLY A 136 -2.79 3.00 -11.16
CA GLY A 136 -3.71 2.12 -10.43
C GLY A 136 -3.82 0.74 -11.08
N PHE A 137 -3.94 0.68 -12.38
CA PHE A 137 -3.97 -0.57 -13.15
C PHE A 137 -2.71 -1.41 -12.92
N ALA A 138 -1.54 -0.79 -12.97
CA ALA A 138 -0.27 -1.48 -12.73
C ALA A 138 -0.16 -2.01 -11.30
N VAL A 139 -0.48 -1.19 -10.30
CA VAL A 139 -0.42 -1.59 -8.88
C VAL A 139 -1.41 -2.70 -8.57
N GLY A 140 -2.56 -2.74 -9.24
CA GLY A 140 -3.56 -3.78 -9.04
C GLY A 140 -3.03 -5.19 -9.21
N GLY A 141 -2.10 -5.39 -10.14
CA GLY A 141 -1.44 -6.69 -10.34
C GLY A 141 -0.27 -6.96 -9.41
N GLU A 142 0.30 -5.93 -8.82
CA GLU A 142 1.53 -6.03 -8.03
C GLU A 142 1.35 -6.78 -6.72
N TRP A 143 0.37 -6.36 -5.92
CA TRP A 143 0.23 -6.90 -4.57
C TRP A 143 -0.04 -8.42 -4.57
N GLY A 144 -0.98 -8.87 -5.39
CA GLY A 144 -1.35 -10.29 -5.45
C GLY A 144 -0.18 -11.16 -5.88
N GLY A 145 0.56 -10.73 -6.90
CA GLY A 145 1.73 -11.47 -7.40
C GLY A 145 2.89 -11.48 -6.41
N ALA A 146 3.20 -10.35 -5.81
CA ALA A 146 4.27 -10.23 -4.82
C ALA A 146 3.93 -11.03 -3.55
N ALA A 147 2.70 -10.94 -3.07
CA ALA A 147 2.23 -11.70 -1.93
C ALA A 147 2.35 -13.21 -2.17
N LEU A 148 1.84 -13.70 -3.30
CA LEU A 148 1.91 -15.12 -3.66
C LEU A 148 3.34 -15.63 -3.77
N LEU A 149 4.19 -14.89 -4.48
CA LEU A 149 5.57 -15.31 -4.68
C LEU A 149 6.31 -15.43 -3.33
N SER A 150 6.10 -14.47 -2.44
CA SER A 150 6.71 -14.47 -1.10
C SER A 150 6.15 -15.58 -0.22
N VAL A 151 4.83 -15.77 -0.20
CA VAL A 151 4.17 -16.77 0.65
C VAL A 151 4.45 -18.18 0.14
N GLU A 152 4.33 -18.43 -1.16
CA GLU A 152 4.56 -19.74 -1.77
C GLU A 152 6.03 -20.20 -1.67
N SER A 153 6.97 -19.24 -1.60
CA SER A 153 8.41 -19.53 -1.49
C SER A 153 8.90 -19.59 -0.05
N ALA A 154 8.10 -19.17 0.93
CA ALA A 154 8.50 -19.11 2.34
C ALA A 154 8.40 -20.46 3.05
N PRO A 155 9.25 -20.72 4.09
CA PRO A 155 9.05 -21.85 4.99
C PRO A 155 7.69 -21.78 5.69
N LYS A 156 7.07 -22.94 5.97
CA LYS A 156 5.71 -23.02 6.54
C LYS A 156 5.53 -22.26 7.86
N ASN A 157 6.54 -22.23 8.71
CA ASN A 157 6.48 -21.57 10.03
C ASN A 157 6.90 -20.10 10.01
N LYS A 158 7.29 -19.56 8.85
CA LYS A 158 7.82 -18.19 8.70
C LYS A 158 7.16 -17.41 7.56
N LYS A 159 5.93 -17.76 7.19
CA LYS A 159 5.24 -17.12 6.08
C LYS A 159 5.03 -15.63 6.29
N ALA A 160 4.62 -15.19 7.48
CA ALA A 160 4.42 -13.78 7.78
C ALA A 160 5.75 -13.02 7.73
N PHE A 161 6.81 -13.57 8.31
CA PHE A 161 8.13 -12.93 8.31
C PHE A 161 8.69 -12.72 6.89
N TYR A 162 8.71 -13.78 6.05
CA TYR A 162 9.23 -13.67 4.68
C TYR A 162 8.35 -12.82 3.77
N SER A 163 7.03 -12.85 3.94
CA SER A 163 6.10 -12.01 3.17
C SER A 163 6.06 -10.57 3.66
N SER A 164 6.57 -10.26 4.84
CA SER A 164 6.62 -8.91 5.38
C SER A 164 7.47 -7.95 4.53
N GLY A 165 8.36 -8.46 3.68
CA GLY A 165 9.15 -7.65 2.75
C GLY A 165 8.29 -6.74 1.86
N VAL A 166 7.14 -7.22 1.40
CA VAL A 166 6.20 -6.41 0.63
C VAL A 166 5.65 -5.24 1.47
N GLN A 167 5.36 -5.50 2.74
CA GLN A 167 4.84 -4.45 3.63
C GLN A 167 5.93 -3.50 4.12
N VAL A 168 7.17 -3.98 4.29
CA VAL A 168 8.33 -3.12 4.57
C VAL A 168 8.57 -2.13 3.43
N GLY A 169 8.23 -2.50 2.20
CA GLY A 169 8.24 -1.60 1.04
C GLY A 169 7.43 -0.33 1.27
N TYR A 170 6.35 -0.39 2.03
CA TYR A 170 5.61 0.79 2.48
C TYR A 170 6.50 1.76 3.28
N GLY A 171 7.20 1.27 4.29
CA GLY A 171 8.08 2.09 5.12
C GLY A 171 9.20 2.75 4.32
N VAL A 172 9.87 1.99 3.46
CA VAL A 172 10.94 2.52 2.60
C VAL A 172 10.38 3.49 1.56
N GLY A 173 9.24 3.16 0.95
CA GLY A 173 8.55 4.04 0.00
C GLY A 173 8.15 5.37 0.63
N LEU A 174 7.64 5.34 1.84
CA LEU A 174 7.28 6.54 2.60
C LEU A 174 8.52 7.36 2.96
N LEU A 175 9.62 6.73 3.39
CA LEU A 175 10.89 7.41 3.65
C LEU A 175 11.42 8.12 2.41
N LEU A 176 11.47 7.41 1.28
CA LEU A 176 12.00 7.97 0.04
C LEU A 176 11.13 9.09 -0.51
N SER A 177 9.81 8.89 -0.57
CA SER A 177 8.89 9.91 -1.08
C SER A 177 8.86 11.15 -0.21
N THR A 178 8.67 10.98 1.09
CA THR A 178 8.64 12.09 2.04
C THR A 178 10.00 12.76 2.18
N GLY A 179 11.07 11.98 2.23
CA GLY A 179 12.44 12.47 2.34
C GLY A 179 12.85 13.31 1.14
N LEU A 180 12.52 12.85 -0.06
CA LEU A 180 12.85 13.58 -1.29
C LEU A 180 12.01 14.85 -1.43
N VAL A 181 10.72 14.80 -1.11
CA VAL A 181 9.87 16.00 -1.06
C VAL A 181 10.39 16.99 -0.04
N SER A 182 10.74 16.55 1.15
CA SER A 182 11.31 17.39 2.20
C SER A 182 12.64 18.03 1.77
N LEU A 183 13.53 17.26 1.17
CA LEU A 183 14.82 17.75 0.68
C LEU A 183 14.64 18.85 -0.38
N ILE A 184 13.79 18.60 -1.37
CA ILE A 184 13.50 19.58 -2.43
C ILE A 184 12.81 20.81 -1.84
N SER A 185 11.91 20.64 -0.89
CA SER A 185 11.25 21.73 -0.20
C SER A 185 12.23 22.65 0.56
N GLN A 186 13.28 22.08 1.15
CA GLN A 186 14.32 22.83 1.85
C GLN A 186 15.31 23.53 0.89
N LEU A 187 15.60 22.93 -0.26
CA LEU A 187 16.54 23.46 -1.25
C LEU A 187 15.92 24.51 -2.18
N THR A 188 14.60 24.64 -2.19
CA THR A 188 13.86 25.57 -3.04
C THR A 188 13.04 26.53 -2.18
N THR A 189 12.69 27.69 -2.75
CA THR A 189 11.71 28.58 -2.14
C THR A 189 10.30 27.94 -2.24
N ASP A 190 9.35 28.41 -1.44
CA ASP A 190 7.97 27.90 -1.49
C ASP A 190 7.36 28.05 -2.90
N GLU A 191 7.62 29.17 -3.56
CA GLU A 191 7.14 29.38 -4.93
C GLU A 191 7.82 28.45 -5.93
N GLN A 192 9.12 28.24 -5.83
CA GLN A 192 9.86 27.30 -6.68
C GLN A 192 9.35 25.86 -6.47
N PHE A 193 9.16 25.46 -5.23
CA PHE A 193 8.63 24.13 -4.92
C PHE A 193 7.23 23.92 -5.53
N LEU A 194 6.34 24.87 -5.35
CA LEU A 194 4.96 24.77 -5.85
C LEU A 194 4.87 24.88 -7.38
N SER A 195 5.81 25.57 -8.04
CA SER A 195 5.79 25.72 -9.49
C SER A 195 6.50 24.59 -10.24
N TRP A 196 7.66 24.12 -9.78
CA TRP A 196 8.43 23.10 -10.47
C TRP A 196 9.14 22.06 -9.57
N GLY A 197 9.44 22.43 -8.34
CA GLY A 197 10.22 21.56 -7.43
C GLY A 197 9.54 20.22 -7.15
N TRP A 198 8.22 20.18 -7.10
CA TRP A 198 7.44 18.97 -6.88
C TRP A 198 7.60 17.92 -7.98
N ARG A 199 8.07 18.31 -9.16
CA ARG A 199 8.27 17.43 -10.32
C ARG A 199 9.47 16.49 -10.15
N ILE A 200 10.50 16.93 -9.43
CA ILE A 200 11.75 16.21 -9.28
C ILE A 200 11.55 14.84 -8.61
N PRO A 201 10.79 14.70 -7.52
CA PRO A 201 10.51 13.38 -6.94
C PRO A 201 9.81 12.41 -7.89
N PHE A 202 8.91 12.88 -8.76
CA PHE A 202 8.26 12.04 -9.75
C PHE A 202 9.23 11.54 -10.81
N ILE A 203 10.14 12.39 -11.30
CA ILE A 203 11.16 12.01 -12.28
C ILE A 203 12.17 11.03 -11.66
N PHE A 204 12.49 11.18 -10.38
CA PHE A 204 13.38 10.26 -9.66
C PHE A 204 12.85 8.83 -9.62
N SER A 205 11.55 8.61 -9.83
CA SER A 205 10.96 7.27 -9.92
C SER A 205 11.64 6.38 -10.96
N ILE A 206 12.22 6.95 -12.02
CA ILE A 206 12.98 6.21 -13.03
C ILE A 206 14.15 5.45 -12.40
N VAL A 207 14.88 6.06 -11.47
CA VAL A 207 16.00 5.43 -10.77
C VAL A 207 15.53 4.24 -9.95
N LEU A 208 14.42 4.39 -9.24
CA LEU A 208 13.83 3.31 -8.44
C LEU A 208 13.38 2.14 -9.31
N VAL A 209 12.79 2.42 -10.47
CA VAL A 209 12.37 1.39 -11.43
C VAL A 209 13.55 0.60 -11.95
N VAL A 210 14.64 1.26 -12.34
CA VAL A 210 15.86 0.59 -12.82
C VAL A 210 16.41 -0.35 -11.75
N VAL A 211 16.52 0.12 -10.50
CA VAL A 211 17.02 -0.69 -9.39
C VAL A 211 16.08 -1.88 -9.12
N ALA A 212 14.78 -1.65 -9.09
CA ALA A 212 13.81 -2.72 -8.84
C ALA A 212 13.81 -3.79 -9.92
N LEU A 213 13.93 -3.40 -11.19
CA LEU A 213 14.04 -4.36 -12.30
C LEU A 213 15.32 -5.18 -12.25
N TRP A 214 16.43 -4.55 -11.87
CA TRP A 214 17.69 -5.26 -11.69
C TRP A 214 17.58 -6.34 -10.60
N ILE A 215 16.98 -6.00 -9.46
CA ILE A 215 16.77 -6.95 -8.36
C ILE A 215 15.80 -8.06 -8.78
N ARG A 216 14.68 -7.73 -9.42
CA ARG A 216 13.68 -8.72 -9.86
C ARG A 216 14.16 -9.64 -10.96
N ASN A 217 15.10 -9.20 -11.78
CA ASN A 217 15.70 -10.06 -12.81
C ASN A 217 16.45 -11.25 -12.22
N GLY A 218 17.00 -11.13 -11.01
CA GLY A 218 17.64 -12.22 -10.28
C GLY A 218 16.67 -13.15 -9.53
N MET A 219 15.38 -12.83 -9.52
CA MET A 219 14.34 -13.58 -8.83
C MET A 219 13.92 -14.81 -9.64
N GLU A 220 13.67 -15.94 -8.95
CA GLU A 220 13.16 -17.16 -9.57
C GLU A 220 11.62 -17.18 -9.53
N GLU A 221 11.02 -17.89 -10.51
CA GLU A 221 9.58 -18.13 -10.54
C GLU A 221 9.13 -18.95 -9.32
N SER A 222 7.86 -18.82 -8.92
CA SER A 222 7.27 -19.58 -7.82
C SER A 222 7.42 -21.09 -8.03
N ALA A 223 7.90 -21.80 -7.00
CA ALA A 223 8.03 -23.25 -7.04
C ALA A 223 6.67 -23.96 -7.24
N GLU A 224 5.62 -23.42 -6.66
CA GLU A 224 4.26 -23.95 -6.78
C GLU A 224 3.72 -23.76 -8.21
N PHE A 225 4.03 -22.63 -8.85
CA PHE A 225 3.68 -22.39 -10.25
C PHE A 225 4.42 -23.35 -11.20
N GLU A 226 5.73 -23.57 -11.00
CA GLU A 226 6.50 -24.52 -11.78
C GLU A 226 5.97 -25.96 -11.65
N ARG A 227 5.56 -26.35 -10.45
CA ARG A 227 4.94 -27.66 -10.20
C ARG A 227 3.62 -27.80 -10.94
N GLN A 228 2.76 -26.76 -10.94
CA GLN A 228 1.49 -26.75 -11.66
C GLN A 228 1.68 -26.83 -13.18
N GLN A 229 2.75 -26.29 -13.70
CA GLN A 229 3.12 -26.38 -15.13
C GLN A 229 3.57 -27.80 -15.52
N ARG A 230 4.20 -28.54 -14.61
CA ARG A 230 4.62 -29.94 -14.82
C ARG A 230 3.44 -30.91 -14.75
N GLU A 231 2.49 -30.65 -13.88
CA GLU A 231 1.21 -31.35 -13.82
C GLU A 231 0.33 -30.74 -14.92
N LYS A 232 -0.15 -31.58 -15.87
CA LYS A 232 -0.95 -31.10 -17.01
C LYS A 232 -2.08 -30.19 -16.55
N PRO A 233 -2.20 -28.95 -17.07
CA PRO A 233 -3.25 -28.05 -16.64
C PRO A 233 -4.62 -28.64 -16.98
N VAL A 234 -5.46 -28.76 -15.98
CA VAL A 234 -6.89 -28.97 -16.17
C VAL A 234 -7.41 -27.72 -16.87
N ALA A 235 -8.03 -27.85 -18.04
CA ALA A 235 -8.61 -26.72 -18.76
C ALA A 235 -9.63 -26.03 -17.87
N LYS A 236 -9.28 -24.85 -17.35
CA LYS A 236 -10.18 -24.04 -16.52
C LYS A 236 -11.20 -23.37 -17.41
N LYS A 237 -12.47 -23.71 -17.23
CA LYS A 237 -13.59 -23.12 -17.97
C LYS A 237 -13.96 -21.70 -17.54
N ARG A 238 -13.46 -21.23 -16.38
CA ARG A 238 -13.76 -19.91 -15.78
C ARG A 238 -12.50 -19.13 -15.50
N LEU A 239 -12.63 -17.78 -15.49
CA LEU A 239 -11.56 -16.92 -15.00
C LEU A 239 -11.23 -17.26 -13.53
N PRO A 240 -9.96 -17.22 -13.10
CA PRO A 240 -9.58 -17.50 -11.73
C PRO A 240 -10.33 -16.63 -10.69
N VAL A 241 -10.60 -15.36 -11.00
CA VAL A 241 -11.38 -14.48 -10.13
C VAL A 241 -12.83 -14.94 -9.97
N MET A 242 -13.44 -15.46 -11.02
CA MET A 242 -14.80 -16.00 -10.96
C MET A 242 -14.87 -17.27 -10.11
N GLU A 243 -13.87 -18.14 -10.22
CA GLU A 243 -13.71 -19.32 -9.38
C GLU A 243 -13.60 -18.95 -7.90
N ALA A 244 -12.75 -17.98 -7.57
CA ALA A 244 -12.61 -17.46 -6.22
C ALA A 244 -13.93 -16.89 -5.68
N LEU A 245 -14.64 -16.13 -6.50
CA LEU A 245 -15.92 -15.51 -6.12
C LEU A 245 -17.00 -16.56 -5.86
N VAL A 246 -17.07 -17.62 -6.67
CA VAL A 246 -18.05 -18.70 -6.52
C VAL A 246 -17.74 -19.56 -5.30
N GLN A 247 -16.46 -19.94 -5.10
CA GLN A 247 -16.04 -20.83 -4.00
C GLN A 247 -15.96 -20.12 -2.65
N HIS A 248 -15.57 -18.84 -2.62
CA HIS A 248 -15.30 -18.09 -1.39
C HIS A 248 -15.88 -16.66 -1.45
N PRO A 249 -17.22 -16.49 -1.59
CA PRO A 249 -17.80 -15.15 -1.68
C PRO A 249 -17.62 -14.34 -0.40
N GLY A 250 -17.65 -14.98 0.76
CA GLY A 250 -17.45 -14.31 2.05
C GLY A 250 -16.02 -13.81 2.29
N ALA A 251 -15.03 -14.37 1.60
CA ALA A 251 -13.64 -13.96 1.74
C ALA A 251 -13.42 -12.50 1.29
N PHE A 252 -14.09 -12.06 0.22
CA PHE A 252 -14.01 -10.69 -0.28
C PHE A 252 -14.54 -9.68 0.74
N LEU A 253 -15.68 -9.97 1.37
CA LEU A 253 -16.25 -9.13 2.42
C LEU A 253 -15.35 -9.05 3.65
N LYS A 254 -14.75 -10.16 4.05
CA LYS A 254 -13.79 -10.21 5.17
C LYS A 254 -12.57 -9.33 4.88
N ILE A 255 -12.01 -9.41 3.67
CA ILE A 255 -10.86 -8.59 3.28
C ILE A 255 -11.23 -7.10 3.30
N ILE A 256 -12.39 -6.72 2.79
CA ILE A 256 -12.85 -5.33 2.83
C ILE A 256 -12.90 -4.80 4.27
N ALA A 257 -13.55 -5.55 5.17
CA ALA A 257 -13.67 -5.14 6.57
C ALA A 257 -12.32 -5.11 7.28
N LEU A 258 -11.45 -6.09 7.03
CA LEU A 258 -10.12 -6.17 7.66
C LEU A 258 -9.17 -5.07 7.18
N ARG A 259 -9.34 -4.56 5.97
CA ARG A 259 -8.47 -3.51 5.45
C ARG A 259 -8.83 -2.09 5.89
N LEU A 260 -10.00 -1.87 6.46
CA LEU A 260 -10.40 -0.53 6.87
C LEU A 260 -9.44 0.10 7.89
N CYS A 261 -8.99 -0.65 8.88
CA CYS A 261 -8.05 -0.14 9.88
C CYS A 261 -6.77 0.42 9.25
N GLU A 262 -6.09 -0.37 8.41
CA GLU A 262 -4.84 0.05 7.79
C GLU A 262 -5.01 1.23 6.83
N LEU A 263 -6.05 1.18 5.99
CA LEU A 263 -6.29 2.20 4.99
C LEU A 263 -6.59 3.55 5.63
N LEU A 264 -7.45 3.55 6.64
CA LEU A 264 -7.83 4.77 7.33
C LEU A 264 -6.67 5.33 8.16
N THR A 265 -5.97 4.51 8.93
CA THR A 265 -4.85 4.99 9.76
C THR A 265 -3.72 5.56 8.91
N MET A 266 -3.38 4.90 7.80
CA MET A 266 -2.30 5.34 6.93
C MET A 266 -2.65 6.63 6.18
N TYR A 267 -3.76 6.65 5.44
CA TYR A 267 -4.08 7.77 4.57
C TYR A 267 -4.54 9.01 5.34
N ILE A 268 -5.17 8.86 6.49
CA ILE A 268 -5.52 10.00 7.34
C ILE A 268 -4.25 10.66 7.90
N VAL A 269 -3.29 9.88 8.37
CA VAL A 269 -2.04 10.45 8.93
C VAL A 269 -1.13 10.99 7.82
N THR A 270 -0.95 10.27 6.71
CA THR A 270 0.03 10.63 5.68
C THR A 270 -0.47 11.67 4.68
N ALA A 271 -1.74 11.65 4.32
CA ALA A 271 -2.28 12.55 3.30
C ALA A 271 -3.25 13.58 3.88
N PHE A 272 -4.31 13.13 4.53
CA PHE A 272 -5.33 14.05 5.05
C PHE A 272 -4.78 15.00 6.10
N ALA A 273 -4.04 14.50 7.09
CA ALA A 273 -3.50 15.33 8.17
C ALA A 273 -2.46 16.34 7.67
N LEU A 274 -1.69 16.00 6.64
CA LEU A 274 -0.77 16.92 5.98
C LEU A 274 -1.54 18.10 5.37
N ASN A 275 -2.63 17.84 4.67
CA ASN A 275 -3.48 18.89 4.09
C ASN A 275 -4.19 19.68 5.20
N TYR A 276 -4.82 19.01 6.14
CA TYR A 276 -5.59 19.65 7.21
C TYR A 276 -4.71 20.56 8.08
N SER A 277 -3.52 20.12 8.46
CA SER A 277 -2.58 20.90 9.26
C SER A 277 -2.07 22.14 8.54
N THR A 278 -1.82 22.05 7.23
CA THR A 278 -1.32 23.17 6.44
C THR A 278 -2.43 24.15 6.03
N GLN A 279 -3.56 23.67 5.56
CA GLN A 279 -4.63 24.49 5.02
C GLN A 279 -5.60 25.02 6.08
N ASN A 280 -5.96 24.22 7.08
CA ASN A 280 -6.95 24.56 8.09
C ASN A 280 -6.35 25.11 9.38
N LEU A 281 -5.16 24.61 9.80
CA LEU A 281 -4.52 25.01 11.05
C LEU A 281 -3.36 25.98 10.86
N GLY A 282 -2.89 26.20 9.64
CA GLY A 282 -1.77 27.09 9.35
C GLY A 282 -0.42 26.62 9.87
N LEU A 283 -0.28 25.33 10.19
CA LEU A 283 0.98 24.73 10.58
C LEU A 283 1.92 24.56 9.38
N PRO A 284 3.26 24.61 9.58
CA PRO A 284 4.19 24.41 8.49
C PRO A 284 4.11 22.96 7.96
N ARG A 285 4.27 22.80 6.64
CA ARG A 285 4.25 21.47 5.99
C ARG A 285 5.37 20.55 6.49
N GLU A 286 6.47 21.11 6.96
CA GLU A 286 7.62 20.35 7.48
C GLU A 286 7.24 19.45 8.65
N LEU A 287 6.24 19.83 9.46
CA LEU A 287 5.80 19.02 10.59
C LEU A 287 5.34 17.62 10.13
N PHE A 288 4.40 17.54 9.19
CA PHE A 288 3.89 16.25 8.71
C PHE A 288 4.84 15.57 7.72
N LEU A 289 5.70 16.31 7.02
CA LEU A 289 6.78 15.70 6.24
C LEU A 289 7.78 15.00 7.17
N ASN A 290 8.15 15.62 8.28
CA ASN A 290 9.02 14.99 9.29
C ASN A 290 8.33 13.81 9.99
N ILE A 291 7.03 13.92 10.28
CA ILE A 291 6.25 12.79 10.81
C ILE A 291 6.27 11.63 9.81
N GLY A 292 6.10 11.88 8.52
CA GLY A 292 6.21 10.85 7.48
C GLY A 292 7.58 10.17 7.47
N LEU A 293 8.66 10.91 7.66
CA LEU A 293 10.01 10.34 7.77
C LEU A 293 10.14 9.43 8.99
N VAL A 294 9.66 9.88 10.15
CA VAL A 294 9.70 9.09 11.38
C VAL A 294 8.85 7.83 11.25
N VAL A 295 7.64 7.96 10.72
CA VAL A 295 6.72 6.83 10.47
C VAL A 295 7.36 5.82 9.52
N GLY A 296 7.92 6.27 8.40
CA GLY A 296 8.57 5.39 7.43
C GLY A 296 9.76 4.65 8.02
N GLY A 297 10.61 5.34 8.78
CA GLY A 297 11.77 4.73 9.44
C GLY A 297 11.38 3.70 10.50
N ILE A 298 10.40 4.01 11.32
CA ILE A 298 9.91 3.08 12.36
C ILE A 298 9.24 1.86 11.71
N SER A 299 8.47 2.03 10.64
CA SER A 299 7.81 0.92 9.95
C SER A 299 8.79 -0.09 9.38
N CYS A 300 9.96 0.32 8.92
CA CYS A 300 11.01 -0.60 8.46
C CYS A 300 11.46 -1.58 9.54
N LEU A 301 11.35 -1.21 10.82
CA LEU A 301 11.71 -2.05 11.96
C LEU A 301 10.49 -2.77 12.55
N THR A 302 9.36 -2.08 12.67
CA THR A 302 8.17 -2.61 13.33
C THR A 302 7.47 -3.69 12.52
N ILE A 303 7.38 -3.56 11.21
CA ILE A 303 6.69 -4.54 10.37
C ILE A 303 7.34 -5.94 10.47
N PRO A 304 8.66 -6.11 10.29
CA PRO A 304 9.29 -7.41 10.50
C PRO A 304 9.16 -7.93 11.92
N CYS A 305 9.28 -7.06 12.92
CA CYS A 305 9.16 -7.45 14.33
C CYS A 305 7.76 -7.96 14.65
N PHE A 306 6.73 -7.26 14.22
CA PHE A 306 5.34 -7.70 14.44
C PHE A 306 5.00 -8.95 13.63
N ALA A 307 5.54 -9.10 12.42
CA ALA A 307 5.40 -10.34 11.65
C ALA A 307 6.01 -11.54 12.37
N TRP A 308 7.19 -11.36 12.97
CA TRP A 308 7.82 -12.39 13.79
C TRP A 308 6.98 -12.75 15.01
N LEU A 309 6.44 -11.75 15.71
CA LEU A 309 5.54 -11.96 16.84
C LEU A 309 4.28 -12.72 16.41
N ALA A 310 3.72 -12.40 15.25
CA ALA A 310 2.55 -13.08 14.72
C ALA A 310 2.81 -14.54 14.36
N ASP A 311 3.97 -14.84 13.79
CA ASP A 311 4.36 -16.23 13.51
C ASP A 311 4.56 -17.05 14.79
N ARG A 312 4.96 -16.41 15.90
CA ARG A 312 5.19 -17.09 17.18
C ARG A 312 3.91 -17.20 18.03
N PHE A 313 3.14 -16.13 18.16
CA PHE A 313 2.01 -16.05 19.09
C PHE A 313 0.63 -16.16 18.42
N GLY A 314 0.58 -16.12 17.10
CA GLY A 314 -0.66 -16.15 16.34
C GLY A 314 -0.92 -14.81 15.63
N ARG A 315 -1.52 -14.90 14.46
CA ARG A 315 -1.82 -13.72 13.62
C ARG A 315 -2.99 -12.89 14.15
N ARG A 316 -4.02 -13.58 14.60
CA ARG A 316 -5.25 -12.97 15.10
C ARG A 316 -5.02 -12.07 16.33
N PRO A 317 -4.28 -12.47 17.40
CA PRO A 317 -4.01 -11.60 18.53
C PRO A 317 -3.25 -10.32 18.17
N VAL A 318 -2.25 -10.41 17.29
CA VAL A 318 -1.46 -9.26 16.83
C VAL A 318 -2.35 -8.30 16.05
N TYR A 319 -3.15 -8.81 15.13
CA TYR A 319 -4.08 -8.00 14.34
C TYR A 319 -5.09 -7.26 15.22
N ILE A 320 -5.75 -7.96 16.12
CA ILE A 320 -6.77 -7.39 17.03
C ILE A 320 -6.18 -6.32 17.93
N THR A 321 -4.99 -6.57 18.48
CA THR A 321 -4.29 -5.58 19.32
C THR A 321 -4.01 -4.29 18.54
N GLY A 322 -3.52 -4.40 17.29
CA GLY A 322 -3.30 -3.25 16.43
C GLY A 322 -4.56 -2.46 16.13
N ALA A 323 -5.63 -3.15 15.78
CA ALA A 323 -6.93 -2.52 15.48
C ALA A 323 -7.52 -1.80 16.69
N LEU A 324 -7.39 -2.36 17.89
CA LEU A 324 -7.84 -1.72 19.13
C LEU A 324 -7.02 -0.48 19.48
N ILE A 325 -5.71 -0.53 19.28
CA ILE A 325 -4.83 0.64 19.46
C ILE A 325 -5.25 1.76 18.50
N GLY A 326 -5.54 1.44 17.24
CA GLY A 326 -6.06 2.41 16.27
C GLY A 326 -7.39 3.03 16.70
N THR A 327 -8.30 2.23 17.23
CA THR A 327 -9.58 2.70 17.77
C THR A 327 -9.38 3.70 18.93
N LEU A 328 -8.51 3.36 19.87
CA LEU A 328 -8.25 4.21 21.03
C LEU A 328 -7.46 5.49 20.71
N SER A 329 -6.63 5.47 19.67
CA SER A 329 -5.77 6.60 19.28
C SER A 329 -6.42 7.59 18.32
N ALA A 330 -7.55 7.26 17.70
CA ALA A 330 -8.18 8.07 16.68
C ALA A 330 -8.61 9.45 17.20
N TRP A 331 -9.37 9.50 18.26
CA TRP A 331 -9.86 10.76 18.85
C TRP A 331 -8.74 11.61 19.45
N PRO A 332 -7.83 11.05 20.28
CA PRO A 332 -6.72 11.80 20.85
C PRO A 332 -5.80 12.43 19.81
N PHE A 333 -5.61 11.80 18.66
CA PHE A 333 -4.80 12.36 17.57
C PHE A 333 -5.35 13.70 17.10
N PHE A 334 -6.65 13.78 16.85
CA PHE A 334 -7.30 15.02 16.42
C PHE A 334 -7.36 16.07 17.53
N MET A 335 -7.51 15.65 18.78
CA MET A 335 -7.40 16.58 19.93
C MET A 335 -6.02 17.20 19.99
N ALA A 336 -4.96 16.42 19.75
CA ALA A 336 -3.58 16.92 19.71
C ALA A 336 -3.37 17.91 18.54
N LEU A 337 -3.97 17.65 17.37
CA LEU A 337 -3.94 18.58 16.23
C LEU A 337 -4.61 19.92 16.56
N GLU A 338 -5.78 19.88 17.18
CA GLU A 338 -6.50 21.09 17.58
C GLU A 338 -5.72 21.90 18.62
N ALA A 339 -5.11 21.22 19.59
CA ALA A 339 -4.26 21.84 20.59
C ALA A 339 -2.90 22.30 20.03
N GLN A 340 -2.55 21.93 18.81
CA GLN A 340 -1.27 22.22 18.16
C GLN A 340 -0.05 21.80 18.97
N SER A 341 -0.18 20.73 19.77
CA SER A 341 0.89 20.18 20.60
C SER A 341 1.73 19.21 19.77
N VAL A 342 2.93 19.61 19.36
CA VAL A 342 3.82 18.82 18.50
C VAL A 342 4.13 17.46 19.11
N PHE A 343 4.43 17.40 20.41
CA PHE A 343 4.73 16.13 21.07
C PHE A 343 3.58 15.13 20.96
N TRP A 344 2.34 15.55 21.27
CA TRP A 344 1.18 14.66 21.23
C TRP A 344 0.74 14.33 19.79
N ILE A 345 0.92 15.26 18.86
CA ILE A 345 0.68 15.00 17.43
C ILE A 345 1.60 13.88 16.95
N VAL A 346 2.90 13.97 17.23
CA VAL A 346 3.88 12.95 16.84
C VAL A 346 3.60 11.63 17.55
N PHE A 347 3.30 11.64 18.84
CA PHE A 347 3.01 10.44 19.61
C PHE A 347 1.82 9.68 19.02
N PHE A 348 0.68 10.34 18.82
CA PHE A 348 -0.51 9.68 18.29
C PHE A 348 -0.40 9.35 16.80
N ALA A 349 0.35 10.13 16.01
CA ALA A 349 0.67 9.76 14.65
C ALA A 349 1.45 8.44 14.57
N ILE A 350 2.43 8.25 15.45
CA ILE A 350 3.17 6.99 15.57
C ILE A 350 2.24 5.86 16.03
N MET A 351 1.39 6.10 17.01
CA MET A 351 0.45 5.09 17.49
C MET A 351 -0.50 4.62 16.37
N LEU A 352 -0.99 5.54 15.54
CA LEU A 352 -1.87 5.22 14.41
C LEU A 352 -1.12 4.61 13.23
N ALA A 353 -0.06 5.28 12.76
CA ALA A 353 0.60 4.92 11.50
C ALA A 353 1.69 3.85 11.65
N ASN A 354 2.23 3.65 12.83
CA ASN A 354 3.23 2.62 13.09
C ASN A 354 2.68 1.46 13.92
N ILE A 355 2.15 1.71 15.09
CA ILE A 355 1.74 0.61 15.96
C ILE A 355 0.47 -0.05 15.45
N ALA A 356 -0.62 0.70 15.31
CA ALA A 356 -1.89 0.14 14.83
C ALA A 356 -1.78 -0.37 13.39
N HIS A 357 -1.27 0.45 12.49
CA HIS A 357 -1.13 0.11 11.07
C HIS A 357 -0.22 -1.11 10.87
N ASP A 358 0.98 -1.11 11.45
CA ASP A 358 1.98 -2.13 11.20
C ASP A 358 1.62 -3.48 11.83
N MET A 359 0.96 -3.49 12.99
CA MET A 359 0.43 -4.72 13.60
C MET A 359 -0.67 -5.35 12.75
N VAL A 360 -1.44 -4.55 12.05
CA VAL A 360 -2.50 -5.03 11.16
C VAL A 360 -1.92 -5.53 9.84
N VAL A 361 -1.03 -4.76 9.19
CA VAL A 361 -0.54 -5.12 7.85
C VAL A 361 0.45 -6.28 7.85
N CYS A 362 1.21 -6.48 8.93
CA CYS A 362 2.26 -7.49 8.97
C CYS A 362 1.74 -8.93 8.79
N VAL A 363 0.47 -9.18 9.04
CA VAL A 363 -0.15 -10.50 8.94
C VAL A 363 -1.09 -10.65 7.74
N GLN A 364 -1.32 -9.60 6.98
CA GLN A 364 -2.35 -9.59 5.93
C GLN A 364 -2.08 -10.56 4.80
N GLN A 365 -0.83 -10.65 4.32
CA GLN A 365 -0.54 -11.50 3.18
C GLN A 365 -0.87 -12.97 3.43
N PRO A 366 -0.36 -13.62 4.49
CA PRO A 366 -0.76 -14.99 4.76
C PRO A 366 -2.24 -15.12 5.11
N MET A 367 -2.82 -14.20 5.86
CA MET A 367 -4.24 -14.25 6.22
C MET A 367 -5.15 -14.19 4.99
N PHE A 368 -4.85 -13.31 4.05
CA PHE A 368 -5.72 -13.11 2.87
C PHE A 368 -5.53 -14.19 1.82
N THR A 369 -4.30 -14.61 1.54
CA THR A 369 -4.02 -15.67 0.57
C THR A 369 -4.59 -17.02 1.00
N GLU A 370 -4.56 -17.31 2.28
CA GLU A 370 -5.08 -18.57 2.84
C GLU A 370 -6.62 -18.66 2.86
N LEU A 371 -7.33 -17.56 2.60
CA LEU A 371 -8.78 -17.57 2.42
C LEU A 371 -9.22 -18.20 1.09
N PHE A 372 -8.30 -18.42 0.17
CA PHE A 372 -8.58 -18.93 -1.18
C PHE A 372 -7.83 -20.22 -1.47
N GLY A 373 -8.39 -21.06 -2.37
CA GLY A 373 -7.71 -22.25 -2.86
C GLY A 373 -6.47 -21.94 -3.69
N ALA A 374 -5.48 -22.85 -3.70
CA ALA A 374 -4.16 -22.65 -4.30
C ALA A 374 -4.21 -22.29 -5.81
N SER A 375 -5.19 -22.78 -6.54
CA SER A 375 -5.30 -22.59 -7.99
C SER A 375 -5.75 -21.19 -8.40
N TYR A 376 -6.31 -20.38 -7.51
CA TYR A 376 -6.84 -19.05 -7.79
C TYR A 376 -6.47 -18.01 -6.71
N ARG A 377 -5.44 -18.28 -5.91
CA ARG A 377 -5.00 -17.36 -4.84
C ARG A 377 -4.53 -16.01 -5.36
N TYR A 378 -3.82 -15.98 -6.50
CA TYR A 378 -3.36 -14.71 -7.08
C TYR A 378 -4.54 -13.80 -7.39
N SER A 379 -5.49 -14.32 -8.16
CA SER A 379 -6.68 -13.56 -8.54
C SER A 379 -7.58 -13.28 -7.34
N GLY A 380 -7.82 -14.27 -6.47
CA GLY A 380 -8.67 -14.11 -5.31
C GLY A 380 -8.15 -13.09 -4.32
N ALA A 381 -6.94 -13.30 -3.82
CA ALA A 381 -6.33 -12.40 -2.85
C ALA A 381 -6.03 -11.03 -3.45
N GLY A 382 -5.51 -10.98 -4.67
CA GLY A 382 -5.18 -9.73 -5.36
C GLY A 382 -6.40 -8.88 -5.63
N VAL A 383 -7.45 -9.46 -6.21
CA VAL A 383 -8.71 -8.74 -6.49
C VAL A 383 -9.41 -8.34 -5.20
N GLY A 384 -9.48 -9.24 -4.21
CA GLY A 384 -10.07 -8.93 -2.90
C GLY A 384 -9.38 -7.77 -2.21
N TYR A 385 -8.05 -7.78 -2.21
CA TYR A 385 -7.25 -6.69 -1.66
C TYR A 385 -7.52 -5.36 -2.37
N GLN A 386 -7.60 -5.36 -3.70
CA GLN A 386 -7.81 -4.13 -4.46
C GLN A 386 -9.26 -3.63 -4.43
N VAL A 387 -10.23 -4.50 -4.39
CA VAL A 387 -11.64 -4.12 -4.15
C VAL A 387 -11.77 -3.44 -2.79
N ALA A 388 -11.13 -3.99 -1.77
CA ALA A 388 -11.06 -3.35 -0.45
C ALA A 388 -10.41 -1.97 -0.51
N SER A 389 -9.36 -1.80 -1.32
CA SER A 389 -8.71 -0.50 -1.52
C SER A 389 -9.69 0.54 -2.10
N VAL A 390 -10.53 0.16 -3.04
CA VAL A 390 -11.55 1.06 -3.63
C VAL A 390 -12.61 1.42 -2.59
N VAL A 391 -13.19 0.42 -1.94
CA VAL A 391 -14.32 0.61 -1.01
C VAL A 391 -13.93 1.36 0.25
N GLY A 392 -12.76 1.03 0.82
CA GLY A 392 -12.36 1.48 2.16
C GLY A 392 -11.21 2.47 2.21
N GLY A 393 -10.49 2.75 1.12
CA GLY A 393 -9.22 3.43 1.23
C GLY A 393 -8.89 4.50 0.22
N GLY A 394 -9.08 4.27 -1.07
CA GLY A 394 -8.65 5.18 -2.11
C GLY A 394 -9.26 6.58 -2.02
N PHE A 395 -10.48 6.66 -1.56
CA PHE A 395 -11.19 7.91 -1.34
C PHE A 395 -11.12 8.40 0.12
N THR A 396 -10.33 7.77 0.98
CA THR A 396 -10.21 8.18 2.39
C THR A 396 -9.79 9.65 2.54
N PRO A 397 -8.76 10.15 1.89
CA PRO A 397 -8.43 11.60 1.99
C PRO A 397 -9.56 12.48 1.46
N PHE A 398 -10.21 12.09 0.37
CA PHE A 398 -11.36 12.81 -0.18
C PHE A 398 -12.53 12.84 0.81
N ILE A 399 -12.90 11.69 1.38
CA ILE A 399 -14.00 11.58 2.35
C ILE A 399 -13.69 12.41 3.59
N ALA A 400 -12.47 12.31 4.12
CA ALA A 400 -12.05 13.07 5.28
C ALA A 400 -12.09 14.59 5.02
N ALA A 401 -11.57 15.03 3.89
CA ALA A 401 -11.61 16.45 3.49
C ALA A 401 -13.05 16.94 3.28
N ALA A 402 -13.91 16.12 2.69
CA ALA A 402 -15.34 16.44 2.51
C ALA A 402 -16.06 16.56 3.85
N LEU A 403 -15.81 15.63 4.79
CA LEU A 403 -16.41 15.68 6.13
C LEU A 403 -16.01 16.97 6.86
N VAL A 404 -14.77 17.38 6.77
CA VAL A 404 -14.30 18.66 7.36
C VAL A 404 -14.96 19.85 6.67
N THR A 405 -14.98 19.89 5.34
CA THR A 405 -15.51 21.01 4.57
C THR A 405 -17.00 21.22 4.84
N PHE A 406 -17.80 20.15 4.84
CA PHE A 406 -19.23 20.21 5.05
C PHE A 406 -19.65 20.28 6.54
N SER A 407 -18.71 20.10 7.45
CA SER A 407 -18.90 20.27 8.91
C SER A 407 -18.42 21.63 9.42
N GLY A 408 -18.15 22.60 8.54
CA GLY A 408 -17.68 23.92 8.93
C GLY A 408 -16.25 23.96 9.48
N GLY A 409 -15.39 23.05 9.06
CA GLY A 409 -13.99 22.95 9.51
C GLY A 409 -13.77 22.07 10.76
N ASN A 410 -14.80 21.37 11.22
CA ASN A 410 -14.73 20.52 12.41
C ASN A 410 -14.21 19.13 12.08
N TRP A 411 -13.30 18.61 12.90
CA TRP A 411 -12.65 17.29 12.72
C TRP A 411 -13.41 16.12 13.35
N HIS A 412 -14.47 16.36 14.16
CA HIS A 412 -15.13 15.29 14.92
C HIS A 412 -15.66 14.16 14.04
N SER A 413 -16.23 14.50 12.87
CA SER A 413 -16.74 13.50 11.91
C SER A 413 -15.62 12.60 11.39
N VAL A 414 -14.44 13.16 11.12
CA VAL A 414 -13.28 12.38 10.63
C VAL A 414 -12.76 11.45 11.72
N ALA A 415 -12.70 11.92 12.96
CA ALA A 415 -12.28 11.11 14.11
C ALA A 415 -13.22 9.91 14.31
N ILE A 416 -14.55 10.12 14.20
CA ILE A 416 -15.54 9.04 14.27
C ILE A 416 -15.38 8.07 13.11
N TYR A 417 -15.13 8.56 11.90
CA TYR A 417 -14.92 7.74 10.71
C TYR A 417 -13.69 6.81 10.89
N LEU A 418 -12.58 7.33 11.36
CA LEU A 418 -11.37 6.56 11.65
C LEU A 418 -11.61 5.51 12.76
N LEU A 419 -12.21 5.93 13.86
CA LEU A 419 -12.54 5.06 15.00
C LEU A 419 -13.45 3.92 14.59
N ALA A 420 -14.51 4.22 13.84
CA ALA A 420 -15.49 3.21 13.39
C ALA A 420 -14.83 2.19 12.45
N GLY A 421 -13.96 2.61 11.54
CA GLY A 421 -13.24 1.72 10.65
C GLY A 421 -12.31 0.76 11.39
N CYS A 422 -11.54 1.26 12.34
CA CYS A 422 -10.66 0.43 13.18
C CYS A 422 -11.45 -0.56 14.03
N LEU A 423 -12.58 -0.13 14.61
CA LEU A 423 -13.43 -0.98 15.42
C LEU A 423 -14.08 -2.10 14.59
N LEU A 424 -14.53 -1.80 13.37
CA LEU A 424 -15.09 -2.80 12.46
C LEU A 424 -14.04 -3.85 12.07
N SER A 425 -12.81 -3.43 11.82
CA SER A 425 -11.69 -4.35 11.55
C SER A 425 -11.40 -5.27 12.74
N ALA A 426 -11.38 -4.72 13.96
CA ALA A 426 -11.20 -5.50 15.18
C ALA A 426 -12.32 -6.53 15.37
N ALA A 427 -13.57 -6.12 15.18
CA ALA A 427 -14.73 -7.01 15.29
C ALA A 427 -14.69 -8.14 14.27
N THR A 428 -14.32 -7.86 13.03
CA THR A 428 -14.19 -8.87 11.97
C THR A 428 -13.10 -9.88 12.31
N ALA A 429 -11.95 -9.44 12.83
CA ALA A 429 -10.86 -10.32 13.22
C ALA A 429 -11.26 -11.22 14.41
N LEU A 430 -12.07 -10.72 15.34
CA LEU A 430 -12.59 -11.52 16.46
C LEU A 430 -13.47 -12.69 16.01
N LEU A 431 -14.17 -12.53 14.87
CA LEU A 431 -15.04 -13.56 14.30
C LEU A 431 -14.30 -14.58 13.43
N MET A 432 -13.02 -14.35 13.13
CA MET A 432 -12.20 -15.24 12.29
C MET A 432 -11.48 -16.28 13.11
N LYS A 433 -11.12 -17.39 12.45
CA LYS A 433 -10.30 -18.46 13.06
C LYS A 433 -8.82 -18.13 12.93
N GLU A 434 -8.00 -18.56 13.92
CA GLU A 434 -6.55 -18.48 13.85
C GLU A 434 -5.99 -19.41 12.77
N THR A 435 -5.09 -18.90 11.91
CA THR A 435 -4.53 -19.62 10.77
C THR A 435 -3.01 -19.87 10.87
N ALA A 436 -2.35 -19.36 11.93
CA ALA A 436 -0.88 -19.45 12.05
C ALA A 436 -0.35 -20.88 12.18
N HIS A 437 -1.17 -21.81 12.65
CA HIS A 437 -0.81 -23.20 12.93
C HIS A 437 -1.58 -24.23 12.08
N SER A 438 -2.32 -23.77 11.05
CA SER A 438 -3.09 -24.65 10.16
C SER A 438 -2.32 -25.11 8.92
#